data_86985d1bfdd05e57cfaedc7273fb65bb
#
_entry.id   86985d1bfdd05e57cfaedc7273fb65bb
#
_cell.length_a   1.000
_cell.length_b   1.000
_cell.length_c   1.000
_cell.angle_alpha   90.00
_cell.angle_beta   90.00
_cell.angle_gamma   90.00
#
_symmetry.space_group_name_H-M   'P 1'
#
loop_
_entity.id
_entity.type
_entity.pdbx_description
1 polymer ?
#
loop_
_entity_poly.entity_id
_entity_poly.type
_entity_poly.pdbx_seq_one_letter_code
_entity_poly.pdbx_strand_id
1 'polypeptide(L)'
;MEIKERIIETLRSTQRENIETVITYMENHHFFDRGCHNHHIYDGGLADHAWQTYELAKQLEAENKRRHPNVPLLDSASLAICALLHDFCDCSGMRHIKGHGYRSAMMLKELGFHLSQDEFLAIRFHMSLKNHEDHPLSENARQSHLRFVVHKADHESANMYRGSKI
;
A
#
# COMPACT_ATOMS: atom_id res chain seq x y z
N MET A 1 -17.40 12.22 4.89
CA MET A 1 -16.27 12.34 3.93
C MET A 1 -16.11 11.00 3.26
N GLU A 2 -16.18 10.97 1.97
CA GLU A 2 -16.05 9.75 1.16
C GLU A 2 -14.63 9.20 1.20
N ILE A 3 -14.44 7.92 0.89
CA ILE A 3 -13.12 7.27 0.94
C ILE A 3 -12.12 7.94 -0.01
N LYS A 4 -12.56 8.32 -1.21
CA LYS A 4 -11.73 9.08 -2.16
C LYS A 4 -11.15 10.34 -1.50
N GLU A 5 -11.97 11.15 -0.86
CA GLU A 5 -11.55 12.39 -0.20
C GLU A 5 -10.55 12.11 0.92
N ARG A 6 -10.81 11.08 1.74
CA ARG A 6 -9.90 10.67 2.83
C ARG A 6 -8.53 10.27 2.30
N ILE A 7 -8.48 9.46 1.24
CA ILE A 7 -7.21 9.04 0.62
C ILE A 7 -6.46 10.25 0.10
N ILE A 8 -7.12 11.13 -0.66
CA ILE A 8 -6.50 12.32 -1.24
C ILE A 8 -5.96 13.25 -0.16
N GLU A 9 -6.75 13.55 0.87
CA GLU A 9 -6.31 14.40 1.99
C GLU A 9 -5.13 13.77 2.75
N THR A 10 -5.17 12.45 2.99
CA THR A 10 -4.07 11.74 3.64
C THR A 10 -2.79 11.80 2.80
N LEU A 11 -2.86 11.56 1.50
CA LEU A 11 -1.70 11.67 0.61
C LEU A 11 -1.15 13.10 0.57
N ARG A 12 -2.00 14.13 0.47
CA ARG A 12 -1.60 15.54 0.54
C ARG A 12 -0.92 15.91 1.86
N SER A 13 -1.42 15.36 2.98
CA SER A 13 -0.85 15.62 4.29
C SER A 13 0.60 15.11 4.44
N THR A 14 1.04 14.20 3.57
CA THR A 14 2.44 13.73 3.54
C THR A 14 3.42 14.79 3.06
N GLN A 15 2.95 15.83 2.37
CA GLN A 15 3.74 16.92 1.78
C GLN A 15 4.89 16.44 0.89
N ARG A 16 4.74 15.25 0.30
CA ARG A 16 5.77 14.68 -0.58
C ARG A 16 5.76 15.36 -1.95
N GLU A 17 6.95 15.61 -2.47
CA GLU A 17 7.12 16.14 -3.82
C GLU A 17 6.43 15.25 -4.85
N ASN A 18 5.78 15.84 -5.85
CA ASN A 18 5.02 15.18 -6.92
C ASN A 18 3.80 14.37 -6.46
N ILE A 19 3.33 14.52 -5.21
CA ILE A 19 2.12 13.80 -4.74
C ILE A 19 0.88 14.17 -5.56
N GLU A 20 0.74 15.41 -6.02
CA GLU A 20 -0.39 15.83 -6.85
C GLU A 20 -0.39 15.14 -8.23
N THR A 21 0.79 14.83 -8.78
CA THR A 21 0.90 14.03 -10.01
C THR A 21 0.36 12.62 -9.80
N VAL A 22 0.68 12.00 -8.66
CA VAL A 22 0.17 10.67 -8.28
C VAL A 22 -1.36 10.72 -8.11
N ILE A 23 -1.88 11.71 -7.37
CA ILE A 23 -3.33 11.88 -7.15
C ILE A 23 -4.06 12.08 -8.48
N THR A 24 -3.55 12.96 -9.34
CA THR A 24 -4.13 13.19 -10.68
C THR A 24 -4.13 11.92 -11.52
N TYR A 25 -3.08 11.11 -11.43
CA TYR A 25 -3.03 9.82 -12.11
C TYR A 25 -4.11 8.86 -11.57
N MET A 26 -4.26 8.77 -10.25
CA MET A 26 -5.30 7.94 -9.61
C MET A 26 -6.71 8.32 -10.08
N GLU A 27 -7.01 9.62 -10.15
CA GLU A 27 -8.32 10.13 -10.61
C GLU A 27 -8.59 9.81 -12.07
N ASN A 28 -7.58 9.90 -12.94
CA ASN A 28 -7.72 9.68 -14.37
C ASN A 28 -7.68 8.21 -14.78
N HIS A 29 -7.25 7.29 -13.90
CA HIS A 29 -7.02 5.88 -14.22
C HIS A 29 -7.81 4.91 -13.33
N HIS A 30 -9.00 5.34 -12.88
CA HIS A 30 -9.97 4.47 -12.20
C HIS A 30 -9.52 3.87 -10.86
N PHE A 31 -8.58 4.47 -10.14
CA PHE A 31 -8.21 3.99 -8.82
C PHE A 31 -9.40 3.98 -7.85
N PHE A 32 -10.27 4.98 -7.98
CA PHE A 32 -11.42 5.16 -7.09
C PHE A 32 -12.70 4.45 -7.55
N ASP A 33 -12.73 3.95 -8.78
CA ASP A 33 -13.93 3.35 -9.38
C ASP A 33 -13.79 1.85 -9.58
N ARG A 34 -12.57 1.33 -9.55
CA ARG A 34 -12.29 -0.08 -9.86
C ARG A 34 -12.28 -0.95 -8.62
N GLY A 35 -12.66 -2.24 -8.80
CA GLY A 35 -12.46 -3.30 -7.81
C GLY A 35 -11.09 -3.96 -7.91
N CYS A 36 -10.65 -4.59 -6.82
CA CYS A 36 -9.50 -5.49 -6.82
C CYS A 36 -9.82 -6.81 -7.55
N HIS A 37 -8.80 -7.65 -7.76
CA HIS A 37 -8.99 -8.89 -8.54
C HIS A 37 -9.55 -10.05 -7.73
N ASN A 38 -9.06 -10.30 -6.52
CA ASN A 38 -9.39 -11.48 -5.71
C ASN A 38 -10.21 -11.19 -4.44
N HIS A 39 -10.31 -9.96 -4.06
CA HIS A 39 -11.06 -9.41 -2.92
C HIS A 39 -11.55 -8.03 -3.31
N HIS A 40 -12.48 -7.43 -2.58
CA HIS A 40 -12.99 -6.09 -2.91
C HIS A 40 -13.31 -5.93 -4.42
N ILE A 41 -13.97 -6.93 -5.02
CA ILE A 41 -14.19 -7.03 -6.49
C ILE A 41 -15.31 -6.13 -7.02
N TYR A 42 -15.90 -5.31 -6.17
CA TYR A 42 -16.96 -4.35 -6.50
C TYR A 42 -16.36 -2.99 -6.93
N ASP A 43 -17.20 -2.16 -7.55
CA ASP A 43 -16.82 -0.81 -7.96
C ASP A 43 -16.36 0.03 -6.75
N GLY A 44 -15.19 0.65 -6.84
CA GLY A 44 -14.55 1.37 -5.74
C GLY A 44 -13.73 0.48 -4.78
N GLY A 45 -13.75 -0.84 -4.97
CA GLY A 45 -13.11 -1.79 -4.06
C GLY A 45 -11.59 -1.62 -3.93
N LEU A 46 -10.89 -1.11 -4.94
CA LEU A 46 -9.46 -0.82 -4.85
C LEU A 46 -9.18 0.30 -3.84
N ALA A 47 -9.98 1.37 -3.87
CA ALA A 47 -9.87 2.48 -2.91
C ALA A 47 -10.25 2.01 -1.50
N ASP A 48 -11.30 1.20 -1.35
CA ASP A 48 -11.72 0.63 -0.07
C ASP A 48 -10.61 -0.24 0.52
N HIS A 49 -10.00 -1.11 -0.29
CA HIS A 49 -8.89 -1.96 0.13
C HIS A 49 -7.68 -1.13 0.58
N ALA A 50 -7.29 -0.15 -0.22
CA ALA A 50 -6.18 0.75 0.12
C ALA A 50 -6.43 1.48 1.44
N TRP A 51 -7.64 2.02 1.64
CA TRP A 51 -8.02 2.70 2.87
C TRP A 51 -8.02 1.75 4.08
N GLN A 52 -8.61 0.56 3.95
CA GLN A 52 -8.61 -0.44 5.02
C GLN A 52 -7.19 -0.88 5.39
N THR A 53 -6.34 -1.10 4.38
CA THR A 53 -4.92 -1.42 4.60
C THR A 53 -4.22 -0.32 5.40
N TYR A 54 -4.47 0.95 5.09
CA TYR A 54 -3.91 2.07 5.83
C TYR A 54 -4.41 2.12 7.28
N GLU A 55 -5.71 1.98 7.52
CA GLU A 55 -6.28 1.98 8.87
C GLU A 55 -5.74 0.81 9.72
N LEU A 56 -5.64 -0.39 9.13
CA LEU A 56 -5.05 -1.55 9.80
C LEU A 56 -3.56 -1.35 10.10
N ALA A 57 -2.81 -0.77 9.16
CA ALA A 57 -1.39 -0.47 9.36
C ALA A 57 -1.18 0.50 10.55
N LYS A 58 -2.00 1.53 10.69
CA LYS A 58 -1.96 2.44 11.86
C LYS A 58 -2.27 1.70 13.17
N GLN A 59 -3.26 0.81 13.16
CA GLN A 59 -3.63 0.03 14.34
C GLN A 59 -2.49 -0.90 14.77
N LEU A 60 -1.89 -1.61 13.81
CA LEU A 60 -0.75 -2.50 14.04
C LEU A 60 0.45 -1.73 14.63
N GLU A 61 0.75 -0.55 14.09
CA GLU A 61 1.84 0.29 14.58
C GLU A 61 1.56 0.83 16.00
N ALA A 62 0.33 1.26 16.27
CA ALA A 62 -0.08 1.69 17.61
C ALA A 62 -0.01 0.54 18.63
N GLU A 63 -0.38 -0.67 18.24
CA GLU A 63 -0.26 -1.85 19.09
C GLU A 63 1.20 -2.24 19.32
N ASN A 64 2.04 -2.20 18.27
CA ASN A 64 3.48 -2.43 18.40
C ASN A 64 4.12 -1.45 19.38
N LYS A 65 3.78 -0.16 19.29
CA LYS A 65 4.27 0.87 20.22
C LYS A 65 3.85 0.62 21.66
N ARG A 66 2.63 0.14 21.90
CA ARG A 66 2.18 -0.22 23.26
C ARG A 66 2.98 -1.38 23.84
N ARG A 67 3.29 -2.39 23.02
CA ARG A 67 4.06 -3.58 23.43
C ARG A 67 5.55 -3.30 23.58
N HIS A 68 6.06 -2.38 22.76
CA HIS A 68 7.49 -2.04 22.66
C HIS A 68 7.69 -0.52 22.74
N PRO A 69 7.53 0.09 23.94
CA PRO A 69 7.53 1.57 24.07
C PRO A 69 8.83 2.24 23.62
N ASN A 70 9.94 1.53 23.66
CA ASN A 70 11.26 2.03 23.28
C ASN A 70 11.56 1.96 21.78
N VAL A 71 10.74 1.24 21.01
CA VAL A 71 10.90 1.18 19.55
C VAL A 71 10.33 2.47 18.93
N PRO A 72 11.08 3.16 18.06
CA PRO A 72 10.56 4.34 17.37
C PRO A 72 9.36 3.96 16.49
N LEU A 73 8.40 4.88 16.40
CA LEU A 73 7.29 4.74 15.45
C LEU A 73 7.81 4.86 14.00
N LEU A 74 7.13 4.18 13.09
CA LEU A 74 7.30 4.42 11.67
C LEU A 74 6.95 5.87 11.32
N ASP A 75 7.64 6.43 10.34
CA ASP A 75 7.25 7.71 9.76
C ASP A 75 5.82 7.63 9.20
N SER A 76 4.96 8.53 9.64
CA SER A 76 3.53 8.51 9.27
C SER A 76 3.29 8.76 7.79
N ALA A 77 4.14 9.57 7.14
CA ALA A 77 4.05 9.81 5.71
C ALA A 77 4.43 8.54 4.91
N SER A 78 5.53 7.87 5.31
CA SER A 78 5.95 6.61 4.69
C SER A 78 4.90 5.51 4.88
N LEU A 79 4.29 5.41 6.06
CA LEU A 79 3.22 4.45 6.32
C LEU A 79 2.01 4.71 5.41
N ALA A 80 1.57 5.98 5.29
CA ALA A 80 0.46 6.36 4.45
C ALA A 80 0.74 6.07 2.97
N ILE A 81 1.91 6.47 2.46
CA ILE A 81 2.33 6.24 1.08
C ILE A 81 2.33 4.74 0.77
N CYS A 82 2.98 3.93 1.59
CA CYS A 82 3.10 2.51 1.33
C CYS A 82 1.76 1.78 1.43
N ALA A 83 0.97 2.07 2.45
CA ALA A 83 -0.32 1.41 2.63
C ALA A 83 -1.37 1.82 1.59
N LEU A 84 -1.38 3.09 1.15
CA LEU A 84 -2.35 3.56 0.16
C LEU A 84 -1.95 3.25 -1.29
N LEU A 85 -0.65 3.08 -1.57
CA LEU A 85 -0.14 2.95 -2.94
C LEU A 85 0.51 1.59 -3.24
N HIS A 86 0.40 0.58 -2.34
CA HIS A 86 1.03 -0.74 -2.57
C HIS A 86 0.52 -1.41 -3.86
N ASP A 87 -0.77 -1.28 -4.15
CA ASP A 87 -1.45 -1.82 -5.32
C ASP A 87 -1.71 -0.75 -6.41
N PHE A 88 -0.90 0.31 -6.44
CA PHE A 88 -1.08 1.42 -7.37
C PHE A 88 -1.18 0.99 -8.84
N CYS A 89 -0.49 -0.06 -9.25
CA CYS A 89 -0.55 -0.55 -10.62
C CYS A 89 -1.91 -1.11 -11.03
N ASP A 90 -2.77 -1.51 -10.09
CA ASP A 90 -4.08 -2.06 -10.40
C ASP A 90 -5.02 -1.00 -11.02
N CYS A 91 -4.77 0.29 -10.80
CA CYS A 91 -5.50 1.36 -11.46
C CYS A 91 -5.30 1.38 -12.99
N SER A 92 -4.20 0.83 -13.50
CA SER A 92 -3.93 0.79 -14.94
C SER A 92 -4.77 -0.26 -15.71
N GLY A 93 -5.61 -1.03 -15.03
CA GLY A 93 -6.46 -2.04 -15.64
C GLY A 93 -5.77 -3.35 -16.02
N MET A 94 -4.52 -3.47 -15.67
CA MET A 94 -3.83 -4.73 -15.84
C MET A 94 -4.31 -5.70 -14.76
N ARG A 95 -4.77 -6.86 -15.18
CA ARG A 95 -5.15 -7.95 -14.27
C ARG A 95 -3.96 -8.30 -13.39
N HIS A 96 -4.25 -8.78 -12.18
CA HIS A 96 -3.27 -9.23 -11.20
C HIS A 96 -2.07 -9.92 -11.85
N ILE A 97 -0.94 -9.22 -11.91
CA ILE A 97 0.29 -9.70 -12.54
C ILE A 97 1.23 -10.14 -11.42
N LYS A 98 1.89 -11.29 -11.61
CA LYS A 98 2.99 -11.66 -10.73
C LYS A 98 4.01 -10.52 -10.66
N GLY A 99 4.29 -10.04 -9.45
CA GLY A 99 5.20 -8.89 -9.26
C GLY A 99 4.52 -7.51 -9.31
N HIS A 100 3.20 -7.43 -9.10
CA HIS A 100 2.46 -6.15 -9.09
C HIS A 100 3.05 -5.11 -8.11
N GLY A 101 3.57 -5.51 -6.96
CA GLY A 101 4.25 -4.57 -6.05
C GLY A 101 5.47 -3.89 -6.66
N TYR A 102 6.30 -4.63 -7.43
CA TYR A 102 7.39 -4.00 -8.18
C TYR A 102 6.86 -3.01 -9.21
N ARG A 103 5.79 -3.39 -9.90
CA ARG A 103 5.18 -2.54 -10.91
C ARG A 103 4.60 -1.27 -10.28
N SER A 104 3.91 -1.36 -9.14
CA SER A 104 3.43 -0.20 -8.40
C SER A 104 4.57 0.77 -8.06
N ALA A 105 5.68 0.25 -7.52
CA ALA A 105 6.84 1.06 -7.20
C ALA A 105 7.47 1.73 -8.44
N MET A 106 7.53 1.01 -9.57
CA MET A 106 8.08 1.56 -10.82
C MET A 106 7.17 2.62 -11.45
N MET A 107 5.86 2.42 -11.45
CA MET A 107 4.90 3.42 -11.94
C MET A 107 4.96 4.71 -11.14
N LEU A 108 5.08 4.62 -9.81
CA LEU A 108 5.28 5.81 -8.96
C LEU A 108 6.56 6.55 -9.35
N LYS A 109 7.66 5.81 -9.57
CA LYS A 109 8.92 6.39 -10.04
C LYS A 109 8.81 7.06 -11.42
N GLU A 110 8.08 6.45 -12.36
CA GLU A 110 7.83 6.98 -13.70
C GLU A 110 7.03 8.29 -13.66
N LEU A 111 6.16 8.47 -12.66
CA LEU A 111 5.46 9.72 -12.36
C LEU A 111 6.34 10.76 -11.66
N GLY A 112 7.64 10.49 -11.47
CA GLY A 112 8.56 11.37 -10.76
C GLY A 112 8.39 11.35 -9.24
N PHE A 113 7.62 10.41 -8.69
CA PHE A 113 7.44 10.26 -7.26
C PHE A 113 8.62 9.51 -6.64
N HIS A 114 9.31 10.16 -5.71
CA HIS A 114 10.48 9.58 -5.05
C HIS A 114 10.07 8.69 -3.87
N LEU A 115 10.46 7.42 -3.91
CA LEU A 115 10.36 6.48 -2.79
C LEU A 115 11.71 6.35 -2.10
N SER A 116 11.73 6.37 -0.78
CA SER A 116 12.92 5.93 -0.03
C SER A 116 13.18 4.44 -0.27
N GLN A 117 14.37 3.97 0.10
CA GLN A 117 14.70 2.54 -0.04
C GLN A 117 13.70 1.65 0.73
N ASP A 118 13.34 2.05 1.95
CA ASP A 118 12.42 1.29 2.79
C ASP A 118 10.99 1.29 2.23
N GLU A 119 10.51 2.42 1.72
CA GLU A 119 9.22 2.53 1.02
C GLU A 119 9.19 1.66 -0.26
N PHE A 120 10.27 1.70 -1.04
CA PHE A 120 10.39 0.83 -2.21
C PHE A 120 10.31 -0.65 -1.85
N LEU A 121 11.02 -1.06 -0.77
CA LEU A 121 10.96 -2.44 -0.28
C LEU A 121 9.58 -2.80 0.24
N ALA A 122 8.92 -1.89 0.95
CA ALA A 122 7.58 -2.10 1.49
C ALA A 122 6.55 -2.30 0.38
N ILE A 123 6.53 -1.45 -0.65
CA ILE A 123 5.62 -1.58 -1.80
C ILE A 123 5.98 -2.81 -2.63
N ARG A 124 7.26 -2.97 -3.00
CA ARG A 124 7.69 -4.08 -3.85
C ARG A 124 7.37 -5.46 -3.27
N PHE A 125 7.58 -5.62 -1.97
CA PHE A 125 7.49 -6.91 -1.28
C PHE A 125 6.34 -6.98 -0.28
N HIS A 126 5.27 -6.20 -0.49
CA HIS A 126 4.07 -6.26 0.36
C HIS A 126 3.41 -7.64 0.34
N MET A 127 3.54 -8.38 -0.75
CA MET A 127 3.17 -9.80 -0.82
C MET A 127 4.16 -10.70 -0.08
N SER A 128 4.01 -12.01 -0.20
CA SER A 128 4.90 -12.97 0.46
C SER A 128 6.32 -12.95 -0.11
N LEU A 129 7.33 -12.99 0.75
CA LEU A 129 8.74 -13.15 0.37
C LEU A 129 9.10 -14.58 -0.08
N LYS A 130 8.23 -15.58 0.13
CA LYS A 130 8.50 -16.99 -0.20
C LYS A 130 8.91 -17.23 -1.66
N ASN A 131 8.40 -16.39 -2.58
CA ASN A 131 8.71 -16.49 -4.01
C ASN A 131 9.90 -15.61 -4.44
N HIS A 132 10.59 -14.99 -3.49
CA HIS A 132 11.67 -14.02 -3.72
C HIS A 132 12.89 -14.30 -2.85
N GLU A 133 13.04 -15.53 -2.35
CA GLU A 133 14.12 -15.89 -1.41
C GLU A 133 15.52 -15.64 -1.98
N ASP A 134 15.70 -15.87 -3.28
CA ASP A 134 16.97 -15.66 -3.98
C ASP A 134 17.17 -14.22 -4.50
N HIS A 135 16.20 -13.32 -4.25
CA HIS A 135 16.33 -11.94 -4.72
C HIS A 135 17.33 -11.17 -3.83
N PRO A 136 18.28 -10.42 -4.43
CA PRO A 136 19.32 -9.71 -3.65
C PRO A 136 18.80 -8.78 -2.57
N LEU A 137 17.60 -8.22 -2.72
CA LEU A 137 16.96 -7.33 -1.75
C LEU A 137 16.04 -8.04 -0.74
N SER A 138 15.93 -9.37 -0.79
CA SER A 138 15.00 -10.11 0.06
C SER A 138 15.37 -10.01 1.55
N GLU A 139 16.65 -9.99 1.86
CA GLU A 139 17.12 -9.85 3.24
C GLU A 139 16.80 -8.46 3.81
N ASN A 140 17.05 -7.40 3.04
CA ASN A 140 16.66 -6.05 3.43
C ASN A 140 15.14 -5.94 3.64
N ALA A 141 14.36 -6.58 2.77
CA ALA A 141 12.90 -6.59 2.89
C ALA A 141 12.42 -7.38 4.14
N ARG A 142 13.13 -8.44 4.56
CA ARG A 142 12.82 -9.16 5.81
C ARG A 142 13.06 -8.30 7.04
N GLN A 143 14.08 -7.44 7.02
CA GLN A 143 14.43 -6.55 8.12
C GLN A 143 13.59 -5.28 8.17
N SER A 144 12.88 -4.92 7.10
CA SER A 144 12.04 -3.73 7.04
C SER A 144 10.78 -3.89 7.90
N HIS A 145 10.68 -3.08 8.96
CA HIS A 145 9.48 -3.00 9.78
C HIS A 145 8.30 -2.42 9.00
N LEU A 146 8.54 -1.39 8.19
CA LEU A 146 7.52 -0.79 7.32
C LEU A 146 6.91 -1.83 6.37
N ARG A 147 7.76 -2.62 5.70
CA ARG A 147 7.30 -3.72 4.84
C ARG A 147 6.47 -4.74 5.62
N PHE A 148 6.90 -5.12 6.83
CA PHE A 148 6.18 -6.08 7.66
C PHE A 148 4.78 -5.58 8.01
N VAL A 149 4.65 -4.32 8.44
CA VAL A 149 3.36 -3.70 8.81
C VAL A 149 2.43 -3.62 7.59
N VAL A 150 2.93 -3.15 6.45
CA VAL A 150 2.13 -3.04 5.21
C VAL A 150 1.68 -4.42 4.74
N HIS A 151 2.57 -5.41 4.69
CA HIS A 151 2.23 -6.79 4.33
C HIS A 151 1.14 -7.39 5.21
N LYS A 152 1.25 -7.19 6.52
CA LYS A 152 0.27 -7.74 7.47
C LYS A 152 -1.07 -7.06 7.32
N ALA A 153 -1.09 -5.73 7.18
CA ALA A 153 -2.31 -4.95 6.99
C ALA A 153 -3.04 -5.30 5.68
N ASP A 154 -2.32 -5.42 4.57
CA ASP A 154 -2.83 -5.87 3.27
C ASP A 154 -3.47 -7.27 3.38
N HIS A 155 -2.76 -8.22 3.94
CA HIS A 155 -3.26 -9.58 4.13
C HIS A 155 -4.50 -9.64 5.02
N GLU A 156 -4.55 -8.87 6.10
CA GLU A 156 -5.73 -8.80 6.97
C GLU A 156 -6.92 -8.16 6.25
N SER A 157 -6.74 -7.04 5.54
CA SER A 157 -7.78 -6.41 4.73
C SER A 157 -8.36 -7.38 3.68
N ALA A 158 -7.51 -8.07 2.94
CA ALA A 158 -7.95 -9.06 1.95
C ALA A 158 -8.76 -10.21 2.57
N ASN A 159 -8.39 -10.67 3.77
CA ASN A 159 -9.07 -11.77 4.46
C ASN A 159 -10.41 -11.35 5.09
N MET A 160 -10.53 -10.14 5.61
CA MET A 160 -11.80 -9.62 6.14
C MET A 160 -12.89 -9.68 5.07
N TYR A 161 -12.58 -9.37 3.82
CA TYR A 161 -13.53 -9.44 2.72
C TYR A 161 -13.85 -10.87 2.28
N ARG A 162 -12.87 -11.80 2.32
CA ARG A 162 -13.10 -13.22 1.97
C ARG A 162 -14.03 -13.95 2.93
N GLY A 163 -14.08 -13.51 4.19
CA GLY A 163 -15.00 -14.05 5.20
C GLY A 163 -16.46 -13.66 5.01
N SER A 164 -16.74 -12.69 4.14
CA SER A 164 -18.08 -12.15 3.86
C SER A 164 -18.76 -12.79 2.64
N LYS A 165 -18.41 -14.02 2.28
CA LYS A 165 -19.18 -14.76 1.27
C LYS A 165 -20.53 -15.12 1.87
N ILE A 166 -21.55 -14.32 1.52
CA ILE A 166 -22.96 -14.65 1.64
C ILE A 166 -23.29 -15.71 0.58
#